data_524a44286be0b4b98a5b3358d384dbaf
#
_entry.id   524a44286be0b4b98a5b3358d384dbaf
#
_cell.length_a   1.000
_cell.length_b   1.000
_cell.length_c   1.000
_cell.angle_alpha   90.00
_cell.angle_beta   90.00
_cell.angle_gamma   90.00
#
_symmetry.space_group_name_H-M   'P 1'
#
loop_
_entity.id
_entity.type
_entity.pdbx_description
1 polymer ?
#
loop_
_entity_poly.entity_id
_entity_poly.type
_entity_poly.pdbx_seq_one_letter_code
_entity_poly.pdbx_strand_id
1 'polypeptide(L)'
;IPYHPGVMALEMFAENSMLLMPEFILAGFEEVKFGLPVKVMKGELTVRVESTLHKREGNISWVKCRLVSDLTNSKGEIFGEPRLHHEATVRLVESSDDLRSFLQNEVDTLPQIGTPPDGDLQHHSSFIYLRYFHGPRFQSHGGVIRGIENGVDGIALMRHQLPVKDQF
;
A
#
# COMPACT_ATOMS: atom_id res chain seq x y z
N ILE A 1 -21.40 -2.95 -4.55
CA ILE A 1 -20.69 -4.02 -3.81
C ILE A 1 -19.50 -3.36 -3.12
N PRO A 2 -19.41 -3.42 -1.79
CA PRO A 2 -18.29 -2.89 -1.06
C PRO A 2 -17.00 -3.68 -1.38
N TYR A 3 -15.90 -2.95 -1.52
CA TYR A 3 -14.57 -3.51 -1.70
C TYR A 3 -13.69 -3.09 -0.53
N HIS A 4 -12.86 -4.00 -0.06
CA HIS A 4 -11.77 -3.64 0.84
C HIS A 4 -10.63 -3.06 -0.02
N PRO A 5 -10.18 -1.81 0.26
CA PRO A 5 -9.09 -1.22 -0.50
C PRO A 5 -7.79 -2.01 -0.36
N GLY A 6 -7.08 -2.24 -1.47
CA GLY A 6 -5.84 -3.01 -1.45
C GLY A 6 -4.77 -2.41 -0.51
N VAL A 7 -4.72 -1.08 -0.42
CA VAL A 7 -3.79 -0.38 0.50
C VAL A 7 -4.05 -0.70 1.98
N MET A 8 -5.28 -1.03 2.37
CA MET A 8 -5.59 -1.48 3.73
C MET A 8 -4.99 -2.85 4.03
N ALA A 9 -4.72 -3.67 3.02
CA ALA A 9 -3.98 -4.91 3.22
C ALA A 9 -2.54 -4.66 3.64
N LEU A 10 -1.90 -3.59 3.14
CA LEU A 10 -0.56 -3.22 3.57
C LEU A 10 -0.52 -2.83 5.05
N GLU A 11 -1.54 -2.09 5.52
CA GLU A 11 -1.67 -1.78 6.95
C GLU A 11 -1.80 -3.06 7.78
N MET A 12 -2.68 -3.98 7.39
CA MET A 12 -2.83 -5.28 8.05
C MET A 12 -1.53 -6.09 8.04
N PHE A 13 -0.75 -6.03 6.95
CA PHE A 13 0.55 -6.70 6.86
C PHE A 13 1.58 -6.07 7.79
N ALA A 14 1.62 -4.74 7.87
CA ALA A 14 2.49 -4.01 8.78
C ALA A 14 2.19 -4.36 10.24
N GLU A 15 0.91 -4.23 10.65
CA GLU A 15 0.46 -4.56 12.01
C GLU A 15 0.79 -6.00 12.38
N ASN A 16 0.46 -6.96 11.52
CA ASN A 16 0.71 -8.37 11.77
C ASN A 16 2.20 -8.70 11.86
N SER A 17 3.03 -8.07 11.01
CA SER A 17 4.49 -8.25 11.05
C SER A 17 5.12 -7.66 12.29
N MET A 18 4.65 -6.51 12.76
CA MET A 18 5.10 -5.90 14.03
C MET A 18 4.61 -6.69 15.25
N LEU A 19 3.45 -7.35 15.19
CA LEU A 19 3.03 -8.29 16.24
C LEU A 19 3.92 -9.54 16.28
N LEU A 20 4.36 -10.02 15.12
CA LEU A 20 5.31 -11.14 15.03
C LEU A 20 6.71 -10.76 15.52
N MET A 21 7.10 -9.49 15.33
CA MET A 21 8.42 -8.96 15.67
C MET A 21 8.28 -7.60 16.40
N PRO A 22 7.85 -7.59 17.67
CA PRO A 22 7.44 -6.36 18.36
C PRO A 22 8.58 -5.37 18.65
N GLU A 23 9.82 -5.83 18.61
CA GLU A 23 11.01 -5.00 18.81
C GLU A 23 11.46 -4.29 17.51
N PHE A 24 10.77 -4.54 16.37
CA PHE A 24 11.14 -4.01 15.08
C PHE A 24 10.21 -2.88 14.63
N ILE A 25 10.74 -2.03 13.76
CA ILE A 25 10.05 -0.87 13.17
C ILE A 25 9.82 -1.13 11.68
N LEU A 26 8.65 -0.76 11.18
CA LEU A 26 8.33 -0.85 9.77
C LEU A 26 9.26 0.05 8.93
N ALA A 27 9.97 -0.55 7.99
CA ALA A 27 10.82 0.17 7.03
C ALA A 27 10.19 0.28 5.63
N GLY A 28 9.30 -0.64 5.26
CA GLY A 28 8.62 -0.58 3.96
C GLY A 28 8.08 -1.92 3.49
N PHE A 29 7.68 -1.93 2.22
CA PHE A 29 7.11 -3.09 1.55
C PHE A 29 7.83 -3.36 0.24
N GLU A 30 8.01 -4.64 -0.05
CA GLU A 30 8.60 -5.15 -1.29
C GLU A 30 7.65 -6.16 -1.93
N GLU A 31 7.79 -6.36 -3.24
CA GLU A 31 7.04 -7.37 -4.00
C GLU A 31 5.52 -7.31 -3.77
N VAL A 32 4.98 -6.10 -3.63
CA VAL A 32 3.55 -5.90 -3.39
C VAL A 32 2.75 -6.36 -4.61
N LYS A 33 1.81 -7.29 -4.39
CA LYS A 33 0.89 -7.76 -5.42
C LYS A 33 -0.55 -7.65 -4.95
N PHE A 34 -1.31 -6.82 -5.65
CA PHE A 34 -2.75 -6.73 -5.50
C PHE A 34 -3.41 -7.69 -6.50
N GLY A 35 -3.80 -8.86 -6.00
CA GLY A 35 -4.43 -9.90 -6.80
C GLY A 35 -5.96 -9.76 -6.81
N LEU A 36 -6.66 -10.78 -6.33
CA LEU A 36 -8.12 -10.78 -6.33
C LEU A 36 -8.70 -9.76 -5.35
N PRO A 37 -9.65 -8.91 -5.77
CA PRO A 37 -10.27 -7.95 -4.88
C PRO A 37 -11.07 -8.63 -3.77
N VAL A 38 -10.98 -8.09 -2.56
CA VAL A 38 -11.79 -8.52 -1.41
C VAL A 38 -13.16 -7.88 -1.54
N LYS A 39 -14.17 -8.69 -1.86
CA LYS A 39 -15.57 -8.25 -2.08
C LYS A 39 -16.46 -8.76 -0.96
N VAL A 40 -17.18 -7.86 -0.31
CA VAL A 40 -18.24 -8.25 0.64
C VAL A 40 -19.56 -8.33 -0.10
N MET A 41 -19.93 -9.53 -0.54
CA MET A 41 -21.14 -9.74 -1.37
C MET A 41 -22.42 -9.74 -0.56
N LYS A 42 -22.42 -10.39 0.59
CA LYS A 42 -23.58 -10.48 1.52
C LYS A 42 -23.06 -10.68 2.93
N GLY A 43 -23.51 -9.83 3.85
CA GLY A 43 -23.14 -9.95 5.26
C GLY A 43 -21.67 -9.65 5.50
N GLU A 44 -20.97 -10.58 6.14
CA GLU A 44 -19.58 -10.48 6.55
C GLU A 44 -18.67 -11.37 5.70
N LEU A 45 -17.43 -10.96 5.52
CA LEU A 45 -16.38 -11.77 4.95
C LEU A 45 -15.20 -11.79 5.92
N THR A 46 -14.86 -12.98 6.41
CA THR A 46 -13.65 -13.16 7.21
C THR A 46 -12.45 -13.29 6.29
N VAL A 47 -11.47 -12.45 6.51
CA VAL A 47 -10.14 -12.56 5.92
C VAL A 47 -9.12 -12.78 7.03
N ARG A 48 -8.01 -13.44 6.70
CA ARG A 48 -6.89 -13.58 7.63
C ARG A 48 -5.59 -13.18 6.97
N VAL A 49 -4.69 -12.65 7.77
CA VAL A 49 -3.31 -12.40 7.38
C VAL A 49 -2.47 -13.59 7.82
N GLU A 50 -1.74 -14.15 6.87
CA GLU A 50 -0.72 -15.17 7.12
C GLU A 50 0.64 -14.51 6.98
N SER A 51 1.45 -14.54 8.05
CA SER A 51 2.78 -13.93 8.07
C SER A 51 3.84 -14.93 8.46
N THR A 52 4.96 -14.93 7.74
CA THR A 52 6.08 -15.83 8.00
C THR A 52 7.39 -15.06 7.88
N LEU A 53 8.24 -15.16 8.89
CA LEU A 53 9.60 -14.64 8.80
C LEU A 53 10.33 -15.37 7.67
N HIS A 54 10.68 -14.62 6.63
CA HIS A 54 11.33 -15.17 5.43
C HIS A 54 12.84 -15.14 5.56
N LYS A 55 13.39 -14.02 6.09
CA LYS A 55 14.81 -13.77 6.10
C LYS A 55 15.15 -12.76 7.20
N ARG A 56 16.34 -12.88 7.77
CA ARG A 56 16.94 -11.88 8.66
C ARG A 56 18.41 -11.72 8.31
N GLU A 57 18.85 -10.49 8.11
CA GLU A 57 20.25 -10.14 7.82
C GLU A 57 20.63 -8.92 8.63
N GLY A 58 21.53 -9.11 9.57
CA GLY A 58 21.88 -8.06 10.53
C GLY A 58 20.66 -7.55 11.29
N ASN A 59 20.44 -6.25 11.21
CA ASN A 59 19.34 -5.51 11.84
C ASN A 59 18.08 -5.38 10.95
N ILE A 60 18.03 -6.09 9.83
CA ILE A 60 16.90 -6.06 8.90
C ILE A 60 16.22 -7.44 8.86
N SER A 61 14.90 -7.44 8.85
CA SER A 61 14.08 -8.63 8.73
C SER A 61 13.04 -8.47 7.64
N TRP A 62 12.75 -9.57 6.94
CA TRP A 62 11.72 -9.64 5.89
C TRP A 62 10.66 -10.64 6.28
N VAL A 63 9.42 -10.19 6.33
CA VAL A 63 8.25 -11.00 6.66
C VAL A 63 7.36 -11.11 5.42
N LYS A 64 7.17 -12.32 4.92
CA LYS A 64 6.19 -12.58 3.85
C LYS A 64 4.79 -12.60 4.41
N CYS A 65 3.91 -11.79 3.82
CA CYS A 65 2.52 -11.66 4.22
C CYS A 65 1.57 -12.00 3.07
N ARG A 66 0.48 -12.66 3.41
CA ARG A 66 -0.60 -13.00 2.49
C ARG A 66 -1.94 -12.67 3.13
N LEU A 67 -2.82 -12.03 2.38
CA LEU A 67 -4.22 -11.84 2.77
C LEU A 67 -5.05 -12.89 2.04
N VAL A 68 -5.71 -13.73 2.82
CA VAL A 68 -6.50 -14.85 2.29
C VAL A 68 -7.90 -14.88 2.88
N SER A 69 -8.84 -15.52 2.16
CA SER A 69 -10.15 -15.90 2.68
C SER A 69 -10.44 -17.37 2.39
N ASP A 70 -11.13 -18.02 3.32
CA ASP A 70 -11.56 -19.40 3.11
C ASP A 70 -12.72 -19.48 2.13
N LEU A 71 -12.76 -20.56 1.37
CA LEU A 71 -13.92 -20.90 0.57
C LEU A 71 -14.89 -21.70 1.45
N THR A 72 -16.14 -21.24 1.52
CA THR A 72 -17.18 -21.94 2.30
C THR A 72 -18.32 -22.37 1.39
N ASN A 73 -18.86 -23.57 1.65
CA ASN A 73 -20.06 -24.05 0.98
C ASN A 73 -21.33 -23.43 1.61
N SER A 74 -22.49 -23.81 1.10
CA SER A 74 -23.79 -23.32 1.60
C SER A 74 -24.10 -23.68 3.06
N LYS A 75 -23.36 -24.64 3.63
CA LYS A 75 -23.47 -25.05 5.04
C LYS A 75 -22.45 -24.37 5.94
N GLY A 76 -21.58 -23.49 5.39
CA GLY A 76 -20.49 -22.83 6.11
C GLY A 76 -19.25 -23.70 6.32
N GLU A 77 -19.17 -24.87 5.70
CA GLU A 77 -17.99 -25.73 5.80
C GLU A 77 -16.89 -25.23 4.87
N ILE A 78 -15.65 -25.17 5.38
CA ILE A 78 -14.46 -24.77 4.59
C ILE A 78 -14.11 -25.92 3.64
N PHE A 79 -13.80 -25.56 2.39
CA PHE A 79 -13.36 -26.53 1.39
C PHE A 79 -12.29 -25.92 0.46
N GLY A 80 -11.41 -26.78 -0.03
CA GLY A 80 -10.35 -26.39 -0.96
C GLY A 80 -9.28 -25.51 -0.34
N GLU A 81 -8.44 -24.92 -1.18
CA GLU A 81 -7.39 -24.01 -0.78
C GLU A 81 -7.94 -22.59 -0.55
N PRO A 82 -7.40 -21.84 0.43
CA PRO A 82 -7.81 -20.46 0.65
C PRO A 82 -7.59 -19.61 -0.59
N ARG A 83 -8.50 -18.68 -0.82
CA ARG A 83 -8.38 -17.71 -1.90
C ARG A 83 -7.36 -16.65 -1.53
N LEU A 84 -6.28 -16.52 -2.30
CA LEU A 84 -5.30 -15.45 -2.15
C LEU A 84 -5.84 -14.14 -2.73
N HIS A 85 -5.82 -13.09 -1.93
CA HIS A 85 -6.22 -11.75 -2.34
C HIS A 85 -5.01 -10.86 -2.64
N HIS A 86 -4.13 -10.69 -1.66
CA HIS A 86 -2.98 -9.81 -1.75
C HIS A 86 -1.78 -10.47 -1.09
N GLU A 87 -0.58 -10.09 -1.52
CA GLU A 87 0.66 -10.50 -0.89
C GLU A 87 1.70 -9.39 -0.94
N ALA A 88 2.60 -9.38 0.03
CA ALA A 88 3.76 -8.50 0.06
C ALA A 88 4.84 -9.08 0.95
N THR A 89 6.05 -8.56 0.81
CA THR A 89 7.13 -8.74 1.78
C THR A 89 7.25 -7.45 2.59
N VAL A 90 7.08 -7.55 3.91
CA VAL A 90 7.26 -6.45 4.85
C VAL A 90 8.71 -6.41 5.29
N ARG A 91 9.34 -5.25 5.17
CA ARG A 91 10.70 -5.02 5.67
C ARG A 91 10.64 -4.29 6.99
N LEU A 92 11.35 -4.83 7.98
CA LEU A 92 11.42 -4.33 9.34
C LEU A 92 12.88 -4.07 9.71
N VAL A 93 13.14 -3.07 10.56
CA VAL A 93 14.46 -2.74 11.11
C VAL A 93 14.43 -2.66 12.64
N GLU A 94 15.57 -2.88 13.29
CA GLU A 94 15.62 -2.96 14.76
C GLU A 94 15.53 -1.60 15.46
N SER A 95 15.96 -0.51 14.79
CA SER A 95 16.00 0.80 15.44
C SER A 95 15.60 1.95 14.52
N SER A 96 15.28 3.09 15.11
CA SER A 96 15.01 4.33 14.37
C SER A 96 16.23 4.87 13.61
N ASP A 97 17.44 4.58 14.09
CA ASP A 97 18.68 4.96 13.41
C ASP A 97 18.92 4.08 12.18
N ASP A 98 18.61 2.78 12.28
CA ASP A 98 18.60 1.87 11.14
C ASP A 98 17.57 2.30 10.10
N LEU A 99 16.36 2.68 10.55
CA LEU A 99 15.33 3.21 9.65
C LEU A 99 15.81 4.46 8.92
N ARG A 100 16.41 5.40 9.63
CA ARG A 100 16.94 6.64 9.04
C ARG A 100 18.03 6.35 8.03
N SER A 101 18.98 5.48 8.37
CA SER A 101 20.07 5.07 7.48
C SER A 101 19.54 4.37 6.23
N PHE A 102 18.56 3.49 6.42
CA PHE A 102 17.88 2.82 5.32
C PHE A 102 17.18 3.82 4.38
N LEU A 103 16.35 4.73 4.91
CA LEU A 103 15.63 5.73 4.12
C LEU A 103 16.60 6.66 3.38
N GLN A 104 17.71 7.06 4.02
CA GLN A 104 18.72 7.88 3.36
C GLN A 104 19.36 7.16 2.17
N ASN A 105 19.72 5.89 2.33
CA ASN A 105 20.26 5.09 1.24
C ASN A 105 19.27 4.94 0.07
N GLU A 106 17.98 4.73 0.38
CA GLU A 106 16.94 4.65 -0.65
C GLU A 106 16.80 5.98 -1.41
N VAL A 107 16.76 7.12 -0.68
CA VAL A 107 16.69 8.45 -1.28
C VAL A 107 17.90 8.73 -2.17
N ASP A 108 19.09 8.35 -1.74
CA ASP A 108 20.34 8.57 -2.49
C ASP A 108 20.38 7.76 -3.78
N THR A 109 19.63 6.67 -3.87
CA THR A 109 19.51 5.84 -5.08
C THR A 109 18.42 6.32 -6.05
N LEU A 110 17.53 7.21 -5.62
CA LEU A 110 16.49 7.73 -6.49
C LEU A 110 17.09 8.61 -7.59
N PRO A 111 16.58 8.50 -8.82
CA PRO A 111 16.98 9.41 -9.87
C PRO A 111 16.69 10.85 -9.43
N GLN A 112 17.68 11.73 -9.61
CA GLN A 112 17.51 13.16 -9.33
C GLN A 112 16.37 13.70 -10.20
N ILE A 113 15.22 13.94 -9.58
CA ILE A 113 14.13 14.63 -10.24
C ILE A 113 14.55 16.09 -10.34
N GLY A 114 14.79 16.56 -11.55
CA GLY A 114 15.06 17.99 -11.80
C GLY A 114 13.93 18.87 -11.24
N THR A 115 14.20 20.15 -11.09
CA THR A 115 13.20 21.13 -10.69
C THR A 115 11.95 20.94 -11.55
N PRO A 116 10.75 20.77 -10.97
CA PRO A 116 9.52 20.69 -11.76
C PRO A 116 9.46 21.85 -12.76
N PRO A 117 9.15 21.61 -14.02
CA PRO A 117 9.03 22.69 -14.97
C PRO A 117 7.92 23.65 -14.50
N ASP A 118 8.19 24.95 -14.54
CA ASP A 118 7.14 25.94 -14.41
C ASP A 118 6.17 25.75 -15.58
N GLY A 119 4.92 25.54 -15.29
CA GLY A 119 3.92 25.33 -16.32
C GLY A 119 2.53 25.12 -15.76
N ASP A 120 1.56 25.34 -16.62
CA ASP A 120 0.16 25.09 -16.34
C ASP A 120 -0.10 23.58 -16.14
N LEU A 121 -1.06 23.27 -15.28
CA LEU A 121 -1.49 21.90 -15.09
C LEU A 121 -2.11 21.34 -16.37
N GLN A 122 -1.54 20.28 -16.91
CA GLN A 122 -2.13 19.55 -18.04
C GLN A 122 -3.47 18.92 -17.64
N HIS A 123 -3.56 18.41 -16.42
CA HIS A 123 -4.77 17.86 -15.84
C HIS A 123 -4.95 18.34 -14.40
N HIS A 124 -6.05 19.02 -14.13
CA HIS A 124 -6.46 19.42 -12.78
C HIS A 124 -6.94 18.21 -11.96
N SER A 125 -6.85 18.31 -10.63
CA SER A 125 -7.34 17.29 -9.70
C SER A 125 -8.79 16.88 -9.96
N SER A 126 -9.66 17.83 -10.28
CA SER A 126 -11.06 17.57 -10.62
C SER A 126 -11.24 16.63 -11.81
N PHE A 127 -10.40 16.74 -12.86
CA PHE A 127 -10.44 15.85 -14.00
C PHE A 127 -9.98 14.43 -13.61
N ILE A 128 -8.99 14.31 -12.73
CA ILE A 128 -8.49 13.03 -12.25
C ILE A 128 -9.60 12.33 -11.45
N TYR A 129 -10.18 13.00 -10.46
CA TYR A 129 -11.16 12.41 -9.56
C TYR A 129 -12.56 12.24 -10.16
N LEU A 130 -12.84 12.82 -11.32
CA LEU A 130 -14.03 12.47 -12.11
C LEU A 130 -13.95 11.02 -12.65
N ARG A 131 -12.74 10.48 -12.79
CA ARG A 131 -12.48 9.14 -13.33
C ARG A 131 -12.14 8.11 -12.28
N TYR A 132 -11.64 8.55 -11.14
CA TYR A 132 -11.27 7.67 -10.03
C TYR A 132 -12.35 7.67 -8.95
N PHE A 133 -12.62 6.51 -8.41
CA PHE A 133 -13.65 6.28 -7.39
C PHE A 133 -13.24 6.72 -5.97
N HIS A 134 -12.11 7.39 -5.82
CA HIS A 134 -11.59 7.80 -4.51
C HIS A 134 -12.50 8.85 -3.86
N GLY A 135 -12.95 8.55 -2.64
CA GLY A 135 -13.64 9.51 -1.79
C GLY A 135 -12.71 10.65 -1.35
N PRO A 136 -13.25 11.74 -0.75
CA PRO A 136 -12.49 12.95 -0.45
C PRO A 136 -11.21 12.72 0.35
N ARG A 137 -11.20 11.74 1.26
CA ARG A 137 -10.03 11.40 2.09
C ARG A 137 -8.83 10.89 1.29
N PHE A 138 -9.07 10.29 0.13
CA PHE A 138 -8.04 9.72 -0.73
C PHE A 138 -7.72 10.59 -1.96
N GLN A 139 -8.27 11.79 -2.03
CA GLN A 139 -8.03 12.74 -3.10
C GLN A 139 -6.78 13.58 -2.83
N SER A 140 -5.60 12.94 -2.84
CA SER A 140 -4.31 13.57 -2.53
C SER A 140 -3.61 14.20 -3.75
N HIS A 141 -4.03 13.89 -4.97
CA HIS A 141 -3.44 14.49 -6.17
C HIS A 141 -3.90 15.92 -6.36
N GLY A 142 -2.94 16.85 -6.49
CA GLY A 142 -3.19 18.25 -6.85
C GLY A 142 -3.42 18.47 -8.34
N GLY A 143 -2.86 17.61 -9.17
CA GLY A 143 -2.93 17.68 -10.63
C GLY A 143 -1.70 17.07 -11.28
N VAL A 144 -1.64 17.08 -12.60
CA VAL A 144 -0.51 16.62 -13.41
C VAL A 144 0.00 17.79 -14.24
N ILE A 145 1.29 18.11 -14.08
CA ILE A 145 1.95 19.19 -14.83
C ILE A 145 2.28 18.72 -16.25
N ARG A 146 2.81 17.50 -16.38
CA ARG A 146 3.23 16.94 -17.65
C ARG A 146 3.04 15.43 -17.67
N GLY A 147 2.38 14.93 -18.71
CA GLY A 147 2.42 13.53 -19.09
C GLY A 147 3.44 13.33 -20.22
N ILE A 148 4.13 12.21 -20.27
CA ILE A 148 4.99 11.87 -21.40
C ILE A 148 4.21 11.04 -22.41
N GLU A 149 4.32 11.37 -23.69
CA GLU A 149 3.54 10.77 -24.77
C GLU A 149 3.67 9.24 -24.91
N ASN A 150 4.71 8.64 -24.33
CA ASN A 150 4.95 7.19 -24.34
C ASN A 150 4.81 6.51 -22.98
N GLY A 151 4.11 7.12 -22.06
CA GLY A 151 3.33 6.39 -21.08
C GLY A 151 3.98 6.04 -19.76
N VAL A 152 5.18 6.48 -19.35
CA VAL A 152 5.75 5.99 -18.10
C VAL A 152 6.13 7.08 -17.10
N ASP A 153 6.54 8.26 -17.54
CA ASP A 153 7.00 9.30 -16.64
C ASP A 153 6.12 10.55 -16.68
N GLY A 154 5.52 10.88 -15.57
CA GLY A 154 4.75 12.10 -15.38
C GLY A 154 5.11 12.81 -14.09
N ILE A 155 4.89 14.10 -14.02
CA ILE A 155 5.03 14.88 -12.78
C ILE A 155 3.64 15.11 -12.21
N ALA A 156 3.37 14.49 -11.08
CA ALA A 156 2.12 14.69 -10.34
C ALA A 156 2.37 15.61 -9.14
N LEU A 157 1.49 16.56 -8.94
CA LEU A 157 1.47 17.36 -7.72
C LEU A 157 0.69 16.63 -6.63
N MET A 158 1.31 16.50 -5.47
CA MET A 158 0.65 15.96 -4.28
C MET A 158 0.20 17.11 -3.38
N ARG A 159 -0.97 16.98 -2.78
CA ARG A 159 -1.42 17.93 -1.75
C ARG A 159 -0.68 17.63 -0.46
N HIS A 160 0.03 18.62 0.06
CA HIS A 160 0.76 18.52 1.34
C HIS A 160 -0.13 18.56 2.59
N GLN A 161 -1.39 18.98 2.45
CA GLN A 161 -2.31 19.09 3.58
C GLN A 161 -3.62 18.42 3.24
N LEU A 162 -3.89 17.30 3.91
CA LEU A 162 -5.25 16.81 4.05
C LEU A 162 -5.96 17.76 5.04
N PRO A 163 -7.18 18.20 4.72
CA PRO A 163 -7.95 19.02 5.67
C PRO A 163 -8.20 18.20 6.94
N VAL A 164 -7.51 18.57 8.02
CA VAL A 164 -7.57 17.85 9.31
C VAL A 164 -8.95 17.93 9.95
N LYS A 165 -9.77 18.91 9.56
CA LYS A 165 -11.10 19.17 10.14
C LYS A 165 -12.17 18.14 9.79
N ASP A 166 -11.96 17.33 8.76
CA ASP A 166 -12.97 16.38 8.26
C ASP A 166 -12.54 14.91 8.45
N GLN A 167 -11.60 14.66 9.35
CA GLN A 167 -11.03 13.32 9.52
C GLN A 167 -11.71 12.46 10.60
N PHE A 168 -12.71 13.01 11.34
CA PHE A 168 -13.44 12.28 12.39
C PHE A 168 -14.94 12.54 12.35
#